data_f31a8ee5861ba7aa2ebaeb1bd3dff3f4
#
_entry.id   f31a8ee5861ba7aa2ebaeb1bd3dff3f4
#
_cell.length_a   1.000
_cell.length_b   1.000
_cell.length_c   1.000
_cell.angle_alpha   90.00
_cell.angle_beta   90.00
_cell.angle_gamma   90.00
#
_symmetry.space_group_name_H-M   'P 1'
#
loop_
_entity.id
_entity.type
_entity.pdbx_description
1 polymer ?
#
loop_
_entity_poly.entity_id
_entity_poly.type
_entity_poly.pdbx_seq_one_letter_code
_entity_poly.pdbx_strand_id
1 'polypeptide(L)'
;MDTGLSGKVVLVTGGAGGIGEAISRHFAKEGALVAVHYHTSEAGAEALASEIGGMAVHADLRDPSHAEAMVSGVVSEMGGLDVCVANSGLYPPEPRPMWEIGNERWESTVMSNLSVTANTARSFLSHASGQG
;
A
#
# COMPACT_ATOMS: atom_id res chain seq x y z
N MET A 1 11.05 11.39 -21.06
CA MET A 1 10.53 12.44 -20.14
C MET A 1 11.18 12.23 -18.77
N ASP A 2 11.67 13.26 -18.16
CA ASP A 2 12.12 13.17 -16.77
C ASP A 2 10.91 13.28 -15.84
N THR A 3 10.63 12.21 -15.11
CA THR A 3 9.50 12.14 -14.17
C THR A 3 9.84 12.71 -12.78
N GLY A 4 11.12 12.97 -12.51
CA GLY A 4 11.61 13.38 -11.20
C GLY A 4 11.52 12.30 -10.13
N LEU A 5 11.28 11.04 -10.51
CA LEU A 5 11.09 9.93 -9.59
C LEU A 5 12.37 9.19 -9.21
N SER A 6 13.46 9.44 -9.92
CA SER A 6 14.74 8.79 -9.64
C SER A 6 15.20 9.06 -8.20
N GLY A 7 15.46 8.00 -7.44
CA GLY A 7 15.87 8.07 -6.04
C GLY A 7 14.75 8.40 -5.04
N LYS A 8 13.51 8.62 -5.50
CA LYS A 8 12.37 8.83 -4.61
C LYS A 8 11.93 7.53 -3.97
N VAL A 9 11.49 7.59 -2.73
CA VAL A 9 10.93 6.45 -2.01
C VAL A 9 9.41 6.43 -2.20
N VAL A 10 8.90 5.31 -2.69
CA VAL A 10 7.48 5.11 -3.04
C VAL A 10 6.92 3.92 -2.28
N LEU A 11 5.85 4.14 -1.54
CA LEU A 11 5.08 3.06 -0.91
C LEU A 11 3.86 2.72 -1.77
N VAL A 12 3.69 1.45 -2.12
CA VAL A 12 2.51 0.96 -2.84
C VAL A 12 1.77 -0.03 -1.96
N THR A 13 0.59 0.34 -1.46
CA THR A 13 -0.21 -0.60 -0.68
C THR A 13 -0.89 -1.61 -1.61
N GLY A 14 -0.96 -2.88 -1.18
CA GLY A 14 -1.36 -3.96 -2.08
C GLY A 14 -0.43 -4.10 -3.29
N GLY A 15 0.85 -3.78 -3.09
CA GLY A 15 1.85 -3.61 -4.15
C GLY A 15 2.24 -4.89 -4.89
N ALA A 16 1.86 -6.07 -4.40
CA ALA A 16 2.10 -7.36 -5.05
C ALA A 16 0.85 -7.95 -5.74
N GLY A 17 -0.30 -7.29 -5.64
CA GLY A 17 -1.52 -7.69 -6.35
C GLY A 17 -1.51 -7.17 -7.80
N GLY A 18 -2.42 -7.64 -8.65
CA GLY A 18 -2.42 -7.35 -10.09
C GLY A 18 -2.14 -5.90 -10.49
N ILE A 19 -2.98 -4.96 -10.05
CA ILE A 19 -2.76 -3.52 -10.33
C ILE A 19 -1.56 -3.00 -9.56
N GLY A 20 -1.44 -3.34 -8.28
CA GLY A 20 -0.33 -2.90 -7.43
C GLY A 20 1.04 -3.35 -7.92
N GLU A 21 1.15 -4.58 -8.46
CA GLU A 21 2.39 -5.07 -9.07
C GLU A 21 2.79 -4.24 -10.28
N ALA A 22 1.85 -3.94 -11.16
CA ALA A 22 2.11 -3.10 -12.33
C ALA A 22 2.58 -1.70 -11.91
N ILE A 23 1.95 -1.11 -10.90
CA ILE A 23 2.34 0.18 -10.33
C ILE A 23 3.75 0.12 -9.76
N SER A 24 4.04 -0.89 -8.92
CA SER A 24 5.36 -1.07 -8.29
C SER A 24 6.48 -1.19 -9.34
N ARG A 25 6.25 -1.98 -10.38
CA ARG A 25 7.19 -2.17 -11.48
C ARG A 25 7.43 -0.88 -12.27
N HIS A 26 6.38 -0.09 -12.52
CA HIS A 26 6.52 1.17 -13.24
C HIS A 26 7.31 2.21 -12.45
N PHE A 27 7.06 2.36 -11.15
CA PHE A 27 7.87 3.24 -10.31
C PHE A 27 9.34 2.82 -10.26
N ALA A 28 9.61 1.53 -10.13
CA ALA A 28 10.97 1.00 -10.15
C ALA A 28 11.69 1.28 -11.49
N LYS A 29 10.98 1.17 -12.61
CA LYS A 29 11.49 1.52 -13.94
C LYS A 29 11.91 2.98 -14.05
N GLU A 30 11.21 3.87 -13.35
CA GLU A 30 11.53 5.30 -13.29
C GLU A 30 12.66 5.63 -12.30
N GLY A 31 13.28 4.61 -11.70
CA GLY A 31 14.39 4.77 -10.78
C GLY A 31 13.99 5.03 -9.32
N ALA A 32 12.72 4.86 -8.99
CA ALA A 32 12.26 4.98 -7.62
C ALA A 32 12.63 3.75 -6.78
N LEU A 33 12.79 3.95 -5.48
CA LEU A 33 12.94 2.89 -4.49
C LEU A 33 11.54 2.54 -3.97
N VAL A 34 11.08 1.32 -4.23
CA VAL A 34 9.69 0.93 -3.96
C VAL A 34 9.57 0.05 -2.72
N ALA A 35 8.74 0.47 -1.78
CA ALA A 35 8.24 -0.37 -0.69
C ALA A 35 6.94 -1.06 -1.14
N VAL A 36 6.97 -2.37 -1.20
CA VAL A 36 5.85 -3.22 -1.63
C VAL A 36 5.10 -3.70 -0.40
N HIS A 37 3.96 -3.09 -0.10
CA HIS A 37 3.14 -3.52 1.02
C HIS A 37 2.32 -4.76 0.67
N TYR A 38 2.20 -5.66 1.64
CA TYR A 38 1.31 -6.81 1.60
C TYR A 38 0.60 -7.02 2.94
N HIS A 39 -0.55 -7.68 2.90
CA HIS A 39 -1.23 -8.17 4.10
C HIS A 39 -1.02 -9.69 4.25
N THR A 40 -1.39 -10.48 3.24
CA THR A 40 -1.30 -11.95 3.27
C THR A 40 -0.36 -12.54 2.23
N SER A 41 -0.06 -11.83 1.15
CA SER A 41 0.77 -12.32 0.03
C SER A 41 2.26 -12.06 0.23
N GLU A 42 2.83 -12.56 1.34
CA GLU A 42 4.23 -12.37 1.69
C GLU A 42 5.19 -12.81 0.59
N ALA A 43 5.06 -14.06 0.13
CA ALA A 43 5.96 -14.62 -0.87
C ALA A 43 5.95 -13.80 -2.18
N GLY A 44 4.78 -13.37 -2.63
CA GLY A 44 4.66 -12.53 -3.82
C GLY A 44 5.29 -11.15 -3.65
N ALA A 45 5.10 -10.54 -2.49
CA ALA A 45 5.68 -9.23 -2.17
C ALA A 45 7.21 -9.28 -2.05
N GLU A 46 7.74 -10.29 -1.39
CA GLU A 46 9.19 -10.49 -1.27
C GLU A 46 9.85 -10.79 -2.62
N ALA A 47 9.23 -11.64 -3.43
CA ALA A 47 9.73 -11.94 -4.78
C ALA A 47 9.77 -10.69 -5.65
N LEU A 48 8.69 -9.90 -5.65
CA LEU A 48 8.63 -8.65 -6.41
C LEU A 48 9.66 -7.63 -5.89
N ALA A 49 9.71 -7.43 -4.57
CA ALA A 49 10.67 -6.50 -3.97
C ALA A 49 12.11 -6.87 -4.31
N SER A 50 12.47 -8.15 -4.25
CA SER A 50 13.79 -8.63 -4.65
C SER A 50 14.08 -8.35 -6.13
N GLU A 51 13.11 -8.60 -7.01
CA GLU A 51 13.25 -8.40 -8.45
C GLU A 51 13.46 -6.92 -8.82
N ILE A 52 12.72 -6.01 -8.17
CA ILE A 52 12.81 -4.57 -8.46
C ILE A 52 13.80 -3.80 -7.59
N GLY A 53 14.53 -4.49 -6.72
CA GLY A 53 15.49 -3.85 -5.81
C GLY A 53 14.84 -3.02 -4.71
N GLY A 54 13.61 -3.35 -4.32
CA GLY A 54 12.83 -2.68 -3.30
C GLY A 54 12.79 -3.41 -1.97
N MET A 55 11.76 -3.12 -1.17
CA MET A 55 11.53 -3.71 0.14
C MET A 55 10.09 -4.19 0.26
N ALA A 56 9.86 -5.36 0.83
CA ALA A 56 8.52 -5.81 1.21
C ALA A 56 8.18 -5.33 2.62
N VAL A 57 6.96 -4.89 2.86
CA VAL A 57 6.49 -4.47 4.17
C VAL A 57 5.11 -5.02 4.49
N HIS A 58 4.96 -5.61 5.67
CA HIS A 58 3.69 -6.16 6.15
C HIS A 58 2.90 -5.14 6.97
N ALA A 59 1.60 -5.07 6.74
CA ALA A 59 0.66 -4.36 7.61
C ALA A 59 -0.78 -4.84 7.37
N ASP A 60 -1.58 -4.93 8.43
CA ASP A 60 -3.03 -4.97 8.32
C ASP A 60 -3.56 -3.53 8.40
N LEU A 61 -3.85 -2.94 7.25
CA LEU A 61 -4.22 -1.52 7.15
C LEU A 61 -5.60 -1.19 7.70
N ARG A 62 -6.36 -2.18 8.13
CA ARG A 62 -7.62 -1.97 8.88
C ARG A 62 -7.34 -1.44 10.28
N ASP A 63 -6.14 -1.68 10.80
CA ASP A 63 -5.67 -1.15 12.08
C ASP A 63 -4.82 0.11 11.83
N PRO A 64 -5.25 1.29 12.34
CA PRO A 64 -4.49 2.53 12.19
C PRO A 64 -3.06 2.45 12.72
N SER A 65 -2.83 1.71 13.80
CA SER A 65 -1.49 1.57 14.37
C SER A 65 -0.53 0.80 13.47
N HIS A 66 -1.04 -0.17 12.72
CA HIS A 66 -0.26 -0.90 11.72
C HIS A 66 0.10 -0.01 10.52
N ALA A 67 -0.81 0.88 10.10
CA ALA A 67 -0.52 1.84 9.05
C ALA A 67 0.58 2.82 9.47
N GLU A 68 0.53 3.33 10.71
CA GLU A 68 1.57 4.19 11.28
C GLU A 68 2.92 3.47 11.36
N ALA A 69 2.93 2.25 11.87
CA ALA A 69 4.14 1.43 11.96
C ALA A 69 4.74 1.13 10.58
N MET A 70 3.90 0.87 9.58
CA MET A 70 4.34 0.66 8.20
C MET A 70 5.04 1.89 7.64
N VAL A 71 4.45 3.07 7.75
CA VAL A 71 5.05 4.32 7.28
C VAL A 71 6.37 4.60 8.01
N SER A 72 6.38 4.47 9.34
CA SER A 72 7.59 4.66 10.14
C SER A 72 8.70 3.68 9.76
N GLY A 73 8.34 2.42 9.51
CA GLY A 73 9.29 1.39 9.07
C GLY A 73 9.90 1.69 7.71
N VAL A 74 9.10 2.11 6.74
CA VAL A 74 9.59 2.51 5.41
C VAL A 74 10.53 3.70 5.52
N VAL A 75 10.16 4.73 6.27
CA VAL A 75 11.00 5.92 6.49
C VAL A 75 12.33 5.53 7.13
N SER A 76 12.30 4.67 8.15
CA SER A 76 13.52 4.21 8.85
C SER A 76 14.43 3.39 7.95
N GLU A 77 13.90 2.43 7.21
CA GLU A 77 14.67 1.49 6.39
C GLU A 77 15.13 2.08 5.05
N MET A 78 14.32 2.95 4.44
CA MET A 78 14.59 3.50 3.10
C MET A 78 15.05 4.97 3.12
N GLY A 79 15.12 5.58 4.28
CA GLY A 79 15.63 6.94 4.45
C GLY A 79 14.63 8.05 4.17
N GLY A 80 13.37 7.74 3.97
CA GLY A 80 12.30 8.70 3.70
C GLY A 80 11.09 8.05 3.07
N LEU A 81 10.08 8.86 2.74
CA LEU A 81 8.91 8.44 1.99
C LEU A 81 8.35 9.65 1.24
N ASP A 82 8.47 9.64 -0.08
CA ASP A 82 8.10 10.77 -0.94
C ASP A 82 6.71 10.60 -1.57
N VAL A 83 6.33 9.38 -1.91
CA VAL A 83 5.08 9.07 -2.62
C VAL A 83 4.38 7.89 -1.96
N CYS A 84 3.08 8.01 -1.79
CA CYS A 84 2.24 6.91 -1.32
C CYS A 84 1.12 6.64 -2.30
N VAL A 85 1.03 5.38 -2.76
CA VAL A 85 -0.06 4.90 -3.61
C VAL A 85 -0.97 4.00 -2.77
N ALA A 86 -2.11 4.53 -2.36
CA ALA A 86 -3.12 3.79 -1.60
C ALA A 86 -3.95 2.92 -2.55
N ASN A 87 -3.41 1.77 -2.93
CA ASN A 87 -4.00 0.84 -3.89
C ASN A 87 -4.73 -0.34 -3.23
N SER A 88 -4.50 -0.62 -1.95
CA SER A 88 -5.14 -1.74 -1.25
C SER A 88 -6.65 -1.65 -1.30
N GLY A 89 -7.28 -2.79 -1.56
CA GLY A 89 -8.72 -2.93 -1.54
C GLY A 89 -9.11 -4.39 -1.75
N LEU A 90 -10.35 -4.70 -1.44
CA LEU A 90 -10.92 -6.03 -1.62
C LEU A 90 -12.22 -5.92 -2.41
N TYR A 91 -12.29 -6.61 -3.54
CA TYR A 91 -13.52 -6.79 -4.27
C TYR A 91 -14.10 -8.17 -3.91
N PRO A 92 -15.29 -8.23 -3.31
CA PRO A 92 -15.92 -9.52 -2.98
C PRO A 92 -16.14 -10.35 -4.24
N PRO A 93 -15.75 -11.64 -4.24
CA PRO A 93 -15.73 -12.46 -5.46
C PRO A 93 -17.13 -12.80 -6.00
N GLU A 94 -18.15 -12.73 -5.14
CA GLU A 94 -19.53 -13.06 -5.53
C GLU A 94 -20.37 -11.78 -5.63
N PRO A 95 -20.77 -11.35 -6.83
CA PRO A 95 -21.72 -10.25 -6.97
C PRO A 95 -23.07 -10.62 -6.36
N ARG A 96 -23.63 -9.70 -5.58
CA ARG A 96 -24.98 -9.84 -4.99
C ARG A 96 -25.74 -8.53 -5.12
N PRO A 97 -27.07 -8.59 -5.33
CA PRO A 97 -27.91 -7.41 -5.27
C PRO A 97 -27.79 -6.73 -3.90
N MET A 98 -27.89 -5.42 -3.86
CA MET A 98 -27.72 -4.64 -2.63
C MET A 98 -28.65 -5.11 -1.49
N TRP A 99 -29.87 -5.50 -1.81
CA TRP A 99 -30.84 -5.98 -0.81
C TRP A 99 -30.52 -7.36 -0.21
N GLU A 100 -29.57 -8.08 -0.80
CA GLU A 100 -29.07 -9.38 -0.28
C GLU A 100 -27.76 -9.24 0.51
N ILE A 101 -27.20 -8.04 0.56
CA ILE A 101 -25.97 -7.77 1.29
C ILE A 101 -26.29 -7.51 2.76
N GLY A 102 -25.86 -8.43 3.64
CA GLY A 102 -25.98 -8.26 5.09
C GLY A 102 -24.97 -7.26 5.64
N ASN A 103 -25.21 -6.80 6.88
CA ASN A 103 -24.36 -5.81 7.54
C ASN A 103 -22.90 -6.23 7.64
N GLU A 104 -22.62 -7.49 7.95
CA GLU A 104 -21.25 -8.02 8.07
C GLU A 104 -20.46 -7.82 6.77
N ARG A 105 -21.06 -8.18 5.63
CA ARG A 105 -20.42 -7.98 4.32
C ARG A 105 -20.24 -6.51 4.00
N TRP A 106 -21.24 -5.69 4.31
CA TRP A 106 -21.17 -4.24 4.14
C TRP A 106 -20.02 -3.63 4.95
N GLU A 107 -19.98 -3.89 6.25
CA GLU A 107 -18.95 -3.38 7.16
C GLU A 107 -17.54 -3.86 6.76
N SER A 108 -17.41 -5.13 6.43
CA SER A 108 -16.14 -5.70 5.95
C SER A 108 -15.66 -5.04 4.67
N THR A 109 -16.56 -4.75 3.72
CA THR A 109 -16.23 -4.09 2.46
C THR A 109 -15.81 -2.64 2.68
N VAL A 110 -16.50 -1.91 3.54
CA VAL A 110 -16.14 -0.53 3.93
C VAL A 110 -14.78 -0.52 4.60
N MET A 111 -14.54 -1.41 5.55
CA MET A 111 -13.27 -1.50 6.27
C MET A 111 -12.11 -1.83 5.33
N SER A 112 -12.29 -2.78 4.42
CA SER A 112 -11.25 -3.25 3.51
C SER A 112 -10.96 -2.31 2.33
N ASN A 113 -11.79 -1.31 2.09
CA ASN A 113 -11.62 -0.37 0.98
C ASN A 113 -11.50 1.08 1.45
N LEU A 114 -12.46 1.58 2.21
CA LEU A 114 -12.46 2.97 2.65
C LEU A 114 -11.52 3.21 3.84
N SER A 115 -11.65 2.40 4.89
CA SER A 115 -10.85 2.59 6.11
C SER A 115 -9.38 2.33 5.89
N VAL A 116 -9.01 1.32 5.12
CA VAL A 116 -7.58 1.05 4.80
C VAL A 116 -6.96 2.20 4.01
N THR A 117 -7.69 2.80 3.08
CA THR A 117 -7.24 3.97 2.34
C THR A 117 -7.07 5.19 3.25
N ALA A 118 -8.05 5.44 4.11
CA ALA A 118 -8.01 6.55 5.07
C ALA A 118 -6.86 6.40 6.07
N ASN A 119 -6.65 5.20 6.62
CA ASN A 119 -5.54 4.93 7.54
C ASN A 119 -4.18 5.13 6.90
N THR A 120 -4.01 4.63 5.67
CA THR A 120 -2.79 4.81 4.89
C THR A 120 -2.52 6.29 4.59
N ALA A 121 -3.51 7.00 4.07
CA ALA A 121 -3.38 8.42 3.71
C ALA A 121 -3.07 9.27 4.95
N ARG A 122 -3.74 9.02 6.07
CA ARG A 122 -3.50 9.76 7.31
C ARG A 122 -2.08 9.58 7.82
N SER A 123 -1.58 8.35 7.83
CA SER A 123 -0.21 8.04 8.28
C SER A 123 0.84 8.69 7.37
N PHE A 124 0.63 8.62 6.06
CA PHE A 124 1.51 9.27 5.09
C PHE A 124 1.51 10.80 5.23
N LEU A 125 0.32 11.41 5.31
CA LEU A 125 0.19 12.86 5.42
C LEU A 125 0.75 13.39 6.74
N SER A 126 0.62 12.65 7.83
CA SER A 126 1.24 12.99 9.11
C SER A 126 2.77 13.05 8.97
N HIS A 127 3.36 12.05 8.32
CA HIS A 127 4.80 12.05 8.02
C HIS A 127 5.18 13.22 7.08
N ALA A 128 4.46 13.40 5.97
CA ALA A 128 4.76 14.42 4.98
C ALA A 128 4.62 15.86 5.53
N SER A 129 3.74 16.06 6.52
CA SER A 129 3.57 17.35 7.19
C SER A 129 4.64 17.64 8.27
N GLY A 130 5.56 16.70 8.52
CA GLY A 130 6.57 16.81 9.56
C GLY A 130 6.07 16.54 10.98
N GLN A 131 4.88 15.93 11.13
CA GLN A 131 4.27 15.57 12.41
C GLN A 131 4.40 14.06 12.74
N GLY A 132 4.98 13.31 11.83
CA GLY A 132 5.23 11.88 11.98
C GLY A 132 6.55 11.56 12.62
#